data_4a8fc4d7fe3731c0917d0ec1478c8d30
#
_entry.id   4a8fc4d7fe3731c0917d0ec1478c8d30
#
_cell.length_a   1.000
_cell.length_b   1.000
_cell.length_c   1.000
_cell.angle_alpha   90.00
_cell.angle_beta   90.00
_cell.angle_gamma   90.00
#
_symmetry.space_group_name_H-M   'P 1'
#
loop_
_entity.id
_entity.type
_entity.pdbx_description
1 polymer ?
#
loop_
_entity_poly.entity_id
_entity_poly.type
_entity_poly.pdbx_seq_one_letter_code
_entity_poly.pdbx_strand_id
1 'polypeptide(L)'
;MPHALSNRALEMAQTLVRMNTVSANSNLALIDFARDHLHGLGVRSRLTWNADKTKANLFATLGAGKPSGIILSGHTDTVPWDGQEWSVDPLAGSVQDWPGEEGADGRIEQIGPRLYGRGSADMKAFIAIALANAERFLESESPFAVHFAFSYDEEVGCFGVRELIADMKEAGVKPVACIVGEPTNMVPAIAHKGVYRWRCCVRGKEAHSSLTPQSVNAIEMAARMVGKVRDMAEGFEKSEPRYEGFDVPFSTASVGQFHGGIADNVVPRDAEFRYEFRNLPTADALAMQKEVLAYADKLQAGMKKVAPDAGVSFETICEIPSFLASARDPVTRLAQRLSGHNSTTLVAFGTEAGIFKSAGIPTVVCGPGSITQAHQPDEYVTLEQLARCEVFMRGLALTKTID
;
A
#
# COMPACT_ATOMS: atom_id res chain seq x y z
N MET A 1 -19.39 20.03 -19.25
CA MET A 1 -18.14 20.79 -19.01
C MET A 1 -17.33 19.98 -17.99
N PRO A 2 -16.02 19.82 -18.14
CA PRO A 2 -15.23 19.23 -17.09
C PRO A 2 -15.42 20.09 -15.83
N HIS A 3 -15.77 19.45 -14.73
CA HIS A 3 -15.86 20.14 -13.44
C HIS A 3 -14.48 20.64 -13.05
N ALA A 4 -14.34 21.94 -12.80
CA ALA A 4 -13.08 22.49 -12.30
C ALA A 4 -12.86 22.03 -10.85
N LEU A 5 -11.60 21.70 -10.52
CA LEU A 5 -11.16 21.46 -9.15
C LEU A 5 -11.41 22.74 -8.32
N SER A 6 -11.94 22.59 -7.11
CA SER A 6 -12.12 23.75 -6.23
C SER A 6 -10.78 24.24 -5.71
N ASN A 7 -10.63 25.58 -5.50
CA ASN A 7 -9.42 26.16 -4.91
C ASN A 7 -9.11 25.55 -3.55
N ARG A 8 -10.13 25.32 -2.71
CA ARG A 8 -9.98 24.71 -1.39
C ARG A 8 -9.33 23.31 -1.47
N ALA A 9 -9.79 22.49 -2.41
CA ALA A 9 -9.25 21.16 -2.62
C ALA A 9 -7.79 21.20 -3.10
N LEU A 10 -7.47 22.11 -4.01
CA LEU A 10 -6.11 22.30 -4.49
C LEU A 10 -5.17 22.79 -3.39
N GLU A 11 -5.56 23.85 -2.67
CA GLU A 11 -4.76 24.41 -1.57
C GLU A 11 -4.50 23.38 -0.47
N MET A 12 -5.48 22.54 -0.17
CA MET A 12 -5.35 21.46 0.80
C MET A 12 -4.39 20.37 0.31
N ALA A 13 -4.49 19.98 -0.97
CA ALA A 13 -3.58 19.02 -1.59
C ALA A 13 -2.12 19.54 -1.57
N GLN A 14 -1.90 20.80 -1.96
CA GLN A 14 -0.59 21.45 -1.89
C GLN A 14 -0.06 21.48 -0.44
N THR A 15 -0.91 21.76 0.53
CA THR A 15 -0.54 21.80 1.95
C THR A 15 -0.07 20.43 2.45
N LEU A 16 -0.82 19.36 2.13
CA LEU A 16 -0.45 18.02 2.58
C LEU A 16 0.82 17.50 1.87
N VAL A 17 0.99 17.80 0.58
CA VAL A 17 2.21 17.42 -0.15
C VAL A 17 3.46 18.06 0.44
N ARG A 18 3.39 19.31 0.92
CA ARG A 18 4.51 20.00 1.58
C ARG A 18 4.94 19.40 2.92
N MET A 19 4.15 18.54 3.52
CA MET A 19 4.48 17.88 4.78
C MET A 19 5.38 16.68 4.53
N ASN A 20 6.57 16.65 5.14
CA ASN A 20 7.45 15.49 5.08
C ASN A 20 6.93 14.38 5.99
N THR A 21 6.28 13.42 5.39
CA THR A 21 5.74 12.22 6.07
C THR A 21 6.32 10.93 5.51
N VAL A 22 7.57 10.94 5.08
CA VAL A 22 8.30 9.69 4.75
C VAL A 22 8.12 8.71 5.90
N SER A 23 7.88 7.43 5.59
CA SER A 23 7.53 6.41 6.62
C SER A 23 8.57 6.29 7.75
N ALA A 24 9.83 6.70 7.53
CA ALA A 24 10.82 6.80 8.61
C ALA A 24 10.57 7.97 9.57
N ASN A 25 9.75 8.95 9.19
CA ASN A 25 9.44 10.14 9.97
C ASN A 25 8.07 10.05 10.67
N SER A 26 7.78 11.06 11.49
CA SER A 26 6.45 11.23 12.08
C SER A 26 5.44 11.74 11.04
N ASN A 27 4.20 11.22 11.09
CA ASN A 27 3.07 11.73 10.30
C ASN A 27 2.22 12.76 11.06
N LEU A 28 2.59 13.11 12.29
CA LEU A 28 1.76 13.90 13.20
C LEU A 28 1.39 15.29 12.66
N ALA A 29 2.28 15.92 11.88
CA ALA A 29 1.97 17.21 11.27
C ALA A 29 0.73 17.13 10.36
N LEU A 30 0.60 16.06 9.57
CA LEU A 30 -0.56 15.82 8.72
C LEU A 30 -1.79 15.43 9.55
N ILE A 31 -1.61 14.57 10.53
CA ILE A 31 -2.69 14.12 11.43
C ILE A 31 -3.27 15.30 12.23
N ASP A 32 -2.41 16.17 12.77
CA ASP A 32 -2.84 17.37 13.52
C ASP A 32 -3.58 18.33 12.59
N PHE A 33 -3.09 18.57 11.38
CA PHE A 33 -3.79 19.38 10.38
C PHE A 33 -5.20 18.83 10.07
N ALA A 34 -5.30 17.52 9.81
CA ALA A 34 -6.58 16.88 9.53
C ALA A 34 -7.53 16.93 10.74
N ARG A 35 -7.01 16.66 11.95
CA ARG A 35 -7.76 16.73 13.20
C ARG A 35 -8.28 18.14 13.46
N ASP A 36 -7.44 19.16 13.33
CA ASP A 36 -7.79 20.55 13.61
C ASP A 36 -8.81 21.08 12.58
N HIS A 37 -8.65 20.69 11.31
CA HIS A 37 -9.64 20.96 10.27
C HIS A 37 -11.02 20.37 10.63
N LEU A 38 -11.07 19.10 11.00
CA LEU A 38 -12.30 18.41 11.38
C LEU A 38 -12.90 18.98 12.68
N HIS A 39 -12.06 19.30 13.65
CA HIS A 39 -12.48 19.95 14.90
C HIS A 39 -13.14 21.31 14.64
N GLY A 40 -12.59 22.12 13.72
CA GLY A 40 -13.19 23.39 13.29
C GLY A 40 -14.59 23.23 12.69
N LEU A 41 -14.91 22.04 12.15
CA LEU A 41 -16.23 21.67 11.64
C LEU A 41 -17.12 20.98 12.72
N GLY A 42 -16.68 20.92 13.98
CA GLY A 42 -17.39 20.25 15.06
C GLY A 42 -17.30 18.71 15.03
N VAL A 43 -16.41 18.15 14.24
CA VAL A 43 -16.21 16.68 14.13
C VAL A 43 -15.09 16.24 15.07
N ARG A 44 -15.41 15.28 15.95
CA ARG A 44 -14.40 14.63 16.80
C ARG A 44 -13.70 13.52 16.05
N SER A 45 -12.38 13.49 16.13
CA SER A 45 -11.55 12.39 15.63
C SER A 45 -10.98 11.56 16.78
N ARG A 46 -10.79 10.27 16.52
CA ARG A 46 -10.08 9.33 17.37
C ARG A 46 -8.68 9.13 16.78
N LEU A 47 -7.68 9.04 17.65
CA LEU A 47 -6.31 8.77 17.25
C LEU A 47 -5.87 7.42 17.82
N THR A 48 -5.33 6.56 16.97
CA THR A 48 -4.69 5.30 17.36
C THR A 48 -3.18 5.45 17.14
N TRP A 49 -2.41 5.34 18.21
CA TRP A 49 -1.00 5.65 18.22
C TRP A 49 -0.15 4.41 18.02
N ASN A 50 1.00 4.55 17.32
CA ASN A 50 2.03 3.53 17.37
C ASN A 50 2.66 3.44 18.78
N ALA A 51 3.44 2.40 19.04
CA ALA A 51 4.01 2.11 20.37
C ALA A 51 4.82 3.29 20.94
N ASP A 52 5.58 3.98 20.09
CA ASP A 52 6.46 5.08 20.49
C ASP A 52 5.74 6.45 20.53
N LYS A 53 4.48 6.50 20.15
CA LYS A 53 3.67 7.74 20.04
C LYS A 53 4.27 8.78 19.10
N THR A 54 5.01 8.34 18.11
CA THR A 54 5.60 9.20 17.07
C THR A 54 4.73 9.28 15.82
N LYS A 55 3.74 8.37 15.69
CA LYS A 55 2.79 8.30 14.59
C LYS A 55 1.40 8.00 15.10
N ALA A 56 0.39 8.43 14.36
CA ALA A 56 -1.00 8.13 14.69
C ALA A 56 -1.83 7.86 13.42
N ASN A 57 -2.81 6.98 13.55
CA ASN A 57 -3.94 6.92 12.65
C ASN A 57 -4.98 7.96 13.09
N LEU A 58 -5.78 8.44 12.16
CA LEU A 58 -6.94 9.26 12.44
C LEU A 58 -8.22 8.54 11.95
N PHE A 59 -9.19 8.43 12.83
CA PHE A 59 -10.54 8.00 12.48
C PHE A 59 -11.55 9.08 12.85
N ALA A 60 -12.43 9.45 11.91
CA ALA A 60 -13.49 10.43 12.14
C ALA A 60 -14.77 10.01 11.42
N THR A 61 -15.93 10.34 12.03
CA THR A 61 -17.26 10.07 11.46
C THR A 61 -17.98 11.38 11.18
N LEU A 62 -18.30 11.60 9.91
CA LEU A 62 -19.10 12.72 9.43
C LEU A 62 -20.54 12.23 9.24
N GLY A 63 -21.50 12.95 9.83
CA GLY A 63 -22.90 12.51 9.87
C GLY A 63 -23.16 11.45 10.95
N ALA A 64 -22.63 11.67 12.16
CA ALA A 64 -22.88 10.83 13.33
C ALA A 64 -24.38 10.63 13.59
N GLY A 65 -24.75 9.41 14.03
CA GLY A 65 -26.17 9.04 14.27
C GLY A 65 -26.83 8.36 13.06
N LYS A 66 -26.20 8.33 11.89
CA LYS A 66 -26.66 7.52 10.75
C LYS A 66 -26.39 6.03 11.02
N PRO A 67 -27.27 5.12 10.54
CA PRO A 67 -27.22 3.69 10.91
C PRO A 67 -26.02 2.92 10.35
N SER A 68 -25.38 3.43 9.29
CA SER A 68 -24.27 2.83 8.61
C SER A 68 -23.38 3.88 7.94
N GLY A 69 -22.19 3.50 7.54
CA GLY A 69 -21.27 4.45 6.90
C GLY A 69 -20.33 3.82 5.89
N ILE A 70 -19.74 4.69 5.09
CA ILE A 70 -18.77 4.34 4.03
C ILE A 70 -17.42 4.89 4.45
N ILE A 71 -16.40 4.04 4.45
CA ILE A 71 -15.02 4.46 4.76
C ILE A 71 -14.38 5.05 3.52
N LEU A 72 -13.71 6.18 3.69
CA LEU A 72 -12.68 6.71 2.81
C LEU A 72 -11.33 6.47 3.49
N SER A 73 -10.56 5.53 2.96
CA SER A 73 -9.24 5.15 3.48
C SER A 73 -8.12 5.75 2.68
N GLY A 74 -7.10 6.24 3.36
CA GLY A 74 -5.88 6.71 2.75
C GLY A 74 -4.71 6.70 3.74
N HIS A 75 -3.52 6.35 3.24
CA HIS A 75 -2.32 6.43 4.05
C HIS A 75 -1.69 7.82 4.00
N THR A 76 -1.03 8.18 5.10
CA THR A 76 -0.46 9.51 5.30
C THR A 76 1.03 9.56 5.04
N ASP A 77 1.69 8.40 5.07
CA ASP A 77 3.12 8.26 4.84
C ASP A 77 3.45 8.20 3.34
N THR A 78 4.72 8.29 3.03
CA THR A 78 5.25 8.22 1.66
C THR A 78 6.60 7.50 1.67
N VAL A 79 6.99 6.94 0.51
CA VAL A 79 8.36 6.45 0.32
C VAL A 79 9.38 7.59 0.36
N PRO A 80 10.65 7.31 0.73
CA PRO A 80 11.73 8.28 0.66
C PRO A 80 12.04 8.67 -0.79
N TRP A 81 12.72 9.81 -0.94
CA TRP A 81 13.24 10.31 -2.22
C TRP A 81 14.76 10.45 -2.23
N ASP A 82 15.41 10.02 -1.16
CA ASP A 82 16.87 10.06 -1.06
C ASP A 82 17.51 9.24 -2.19
N GLY A 83 18.49 9.83 -2.86
CA GLY A 83 19.18 9.20 -3.99
C GLY A 83 18.44 9.26 -5.33
N GLN A 84 17.28 9.92 -5.39
CA GLN A 84 16.56 10.20 -6.64
C GLN A 84 16.90 11.59 -7.16
N GLU A 85 16.99 11.73 -8.48
CA GLU A 85 17.21 13.03 -9.13
C GLU A 85 15.84 13.67 -9.44
N TRP A 86 15.49 14.72 -8.70
CA TRP A 86 14.25 15.47 -8.88
C TRP A 86 14.51 16.80 -9.59
N SER A 87 13.69 17.17 -10.56
CA SER A 87 13.71 18.49 -11.19
C SER A 87 12.91 19.54 -10.40
N VAL A 88 12.01 19.10 -9.54
CA VAL A 88 11.19 19.91 -8.64
C VAL A 88 11.44 19.44 -7.20
N ASP A 89 11.46 20.35 -6.21
CA ASP A 89 11.54 19.94 -4.79
C ASP A 89 10.44 18.93 -4.46
N PRO A 90 10.76 17.74 -3.91
CA PRO A 90 9.77 16.73 -3.54
C PRO A 90 8.65 17.22 -2.61
N LEU A 91 8.90 18.28 -1.85
CA LEU A 91 7.92 18.92 -0.96
C LEU A 91 7.35 20.23 -1.50
N ALA A 92 7.60 20.59 -2.76
CA ALA A 92 7.13 21.87 -3.31
C ALA A 92 5.59 21.99 -3.28
N GLY A 93 4.87 20.92 -3.54
CA GLY A 93 3.41 21.01 -3.74
C GLY A 93 3.07 22.07 -4.80
N SER A 94 3.87 22.16 -5.86
CA SER A 94 3.75 23.17 -6.91
C SER A 94 2.83 22.70 -8.02
N VAL A 95 2.09 23.64 -8.59
CA VAL A 95 1.32 23.41 -9.82
C VAL A 95 2.11 23.95 -10.99
N GLN A 96 2.31 23.13 -12.00
CA GLN A 96 2.99 23.51 -13.23
C GLN A 96 2.16 23.06 -14.44
N ASP A 97 2.12 23.88 -15.46
CA ASP A 97 1.51 23.52 -16.76
C ASP A 97 2.41 22.52 -17.47
N TRP A 98 1.82 21.48 -17.97
CA TRP A 98 2.51 20.47 -18.75
C TRP A 98 2.04 20.55 -20.21
N PRO A 99 2.94 20.77 -21.18
CA PRO A 99 2.57 20.90 -22.59
C PRO A 99 2.14 19.58 -23.23
N GLY A 100 2.23 18.47 -22.49
CA GLY A 100 1.99 17.13 -22.98
C GLY A 100 3.27 16.42 -23.43
N GLU A 101 3.19 15.11 -23.53
CA GLU A 101 4.22 14.25 -24.12
C GLU A 101 3.70 13.68 -25.44
N GLU A 102 4.57 13.61 -26.45
CA GLU A 102 4.25 12.92 -27.67
C GLU A 102 4.39 11.42 -27.45
N GLY A 103 3.27 10.71 -27.43
CA GLY A 103 3.24 9.26 -27.36
C GLY A 103 3.87 8.61 -28.60
N ALA A 104 4.16 7.32 -28.53
CA ALA A 104 4.75 6.55 -29.63
C ALA A 104 3.90 6.55 -30.92
N ASP A 105 2.63 6.94 -30.84
CA ASP A 105 1.68 7.09 -31.94
C ASP A 105 1.56 8.54 -32.47
N GLY A 106 2.41 9.47 -31.98
CA GLY A 106 2.43 10.87 -32.38
C GLY A 106 1.29 11.71 -31.75
N ARG A 107 0.54 11.18 -30.81
CA ARG A 107 -0.47 11.93 -30.06
C ARG A 107 0.14 12.58 -28.84
N ILE A 108 -0.24 13.84 -28.59
CA ILE A 108 0.15 14.52 -27.35
C ILE A 108 -0.82 14.08 -26.26
N GLU A 109 -0.30 13.34 -25.26
CA GLU A 109 -1.08 12.86 -24.13
C GLU A 109 -0.89 13.75 -22.90
N GLN A 110 -1.91 13.76 -22.02
CA GLN A 110 -1.85 14.38 -20.69
C GLN A 110 -1.49 15.88 -20.66
N ILE A 111 -1.96 16.66 -21.61
CA ILE A 111 -1.87 18.13 -21.58
C ILE A 111 -2.61 18.67 -20.35
N GLY A 112 -2.00 19.62 -19.64
CA GLY A 112 -2.68 20.34 -18.56
C GLY A 112 -1.88 20.47 -17.29
N PRO A 113 -2.40 21.21 -16.32
CA PRO A 113 -1.69 21.47 -15.07
C PRO A 113 -1.59 20.21 -14.20
N ARG A 114 -0.41 20.06 -13.58
CA ARG A 114 -0.06 18.95 -12.68
C ARG A 114 0.36 19.49 -11.32
N LEU A 115 -0.08 18.82 -10.26
CA LEU A 115 0.44 19.04 -8.90
C LEU A 115 1.63 18.11 -8.69
N TYR A 116 2.82 18.68 -8.51
CA TYR A 116 4.06 17.96 -8.30
C TYR A 116 4.41 17.86 -6.82
N GLY A 117 4.99 16.73 -6.46
CA GLY A 117 5.61 16.45 -5.16
C GLY A 117 5.34 15.02 -4.68
N ARG A 118 6.20 14.54 -3.77
CA ARG A 118 6.09 13.20 -3.17
C ARG A 118 4.76 13.07 -2.40
N GLY A 119 4.00 12.00 -2.71
CA GLY A 119 2.66 11.78 -2.16
C GLY A 119 1.55 12.53 -2.89
N SER A 120 1.85 13.21 -4.01
CA SER A 120 0.80 13.87 -4.80
C SER A 120 -0.11 12.86 -5.50
N ALA A 121 0.43 11.77 -6.00
CA ALA A 121 -0.35 10.65 -6.54
C ALA A 121 -0.61 9.59 -5.46
N ASP A 122 0.35 9.32 -4.58
CA ASP A 122 0.36 8.23 -3.61
C ASP A 122 0.58 8.74 -2.18
N MET A 123 -0.50 9.02 -1.36
CA MET A 123 -1.85 9.28 -1.85
C MET A 123 -2.48 10.47 -1.11
N LYS A 124 -1.62 11.45 -0.71
CA LYS A 124 -2.05 12.62 0.09
C LYS A 124 -3.13 13.45 -0.59
N ALA A 125 -3.11 13.51 -1.95
CA ALA A 125 -4.12 14.29 -2.66
C ALA A 125 -5.53 13.70 -2.49
N PHE A 126 -5.70 12.39 -2.41
CA PHE A 126 -6.99 11.78 -2.08
C PHE A 126 -7.48 12.22 -0.70
N ILE A 127 -6.59 12.17 0.32
CA ILE A 127 -6.90 12.64 1.69
C ILE A 127 -7.32 14.11 1.66
N ALA A 128 -6.58 14.95 0.93
CA ALA A 128 -6.89 16.37 0.80
C ALA A 128 -8.27 16.63 0.20
N ILE A 129 -8.63 15.90 -0.89
CA ILE A 129 -9.94 16.02 -1.53
C ILE A 129 -11.05 15.54 -0.57
N ALA A 130 -10.82 14.46 0.19
CA ALA A 130 -11.76 13.99 1.20
C ALA A 130 -11.99 15.06 2.29
N LEU A 131 -10.92 15.63 2.85
CA LEU A 131 -11.00 16.70 3.85
C LEU A 131 -11.67 17.96 3.30
N ALA A 132 -11.37 18.38 2.08
CA ALA A 132 -11.99 19.54 1.43
C ALA A 132 -13.51 19.41 1.27
N ASN A 133 -14.02 18.16 1.19
CA ASN A 133 -15.44 17.87 1.09
C ASN A 133 -16.11 17.53 2.45
N ALA A 134 -15.42 17.68 3.58
CA ALA A 134 -15.94 17.33 4.90
C ALA A 134 -17.25 18.05 5.25
N GLU A 135 -17.36 19.37 5.00
CA GLU A 135 -18.62 20.12 5.21
C GLU A 135 -19.78 19.52 4.43
N ARG A 136 -19.53 19.16 3.16
CA ARG A 136 -20.56 18.54 2.30
C ARG A 136 -21.06 17.20 2.85
N PHE A 137 -20.17 16.42 3.46
CA PHE A 137 -20.57 15.16 4.09
C PHE A 137 -21.40 15.39 5.37
N LEU A 138 -21.11 16.47 6.12
CA LEU A 138 -21.90 16.85 7.30
C LEU A 138 -23.31 17.33 6.93
N GLU A 139 -23.43 18.11 5.86
CA GLU A 139 -24.69 18.65 5.37
C GLU A 139 -25.50 17.64 4.53
N SER A 140 -24.92 16.48 4.26
CA SER A 140 -25.49 15.45 3.37
C SER A 140 -26.74 14.81 3.96
N GLU A 141 -27.80 14.74 3.15
CA GLU A 141 -29.00 13.96 3.40
C GLU A 141 -28.86 12.45 3.04
N SER A 142 -27.66 12.00 2.68
CA SER A 142 -27.37 10.57 2.48
C SER A 142 -27.70 9.79 3.76
N PRO A 143 -28.28 8.59 3.68
CA PRO A 143 -28.49 7.75 4.86
C PRO A 143 -27.17 7.17 5.41
N PHE A 144 -26.05 7.37 4.71
CA PHE A 144 -24.74 6.88 5.11
C PHE A 144 -23.90 7.98 5.76
N ALA A 145 -23.27 7.65 6.87
CA ALA A 145 -22.16 8.43 7.39
C ALA A 145 -20.94 8.25 6.45
N VAL A 146 -20.04 9.23 6.45
CA VAL A 146 -18.72 9.05 5.84
C VAL A 146 -17.68 8.94 6.95
N HIS A 147 -16.88 7.89 6.92
CA HIS A 147 -15.80 7.69 7.86
C HIS A 147 -14.46 7.99 7.16
N PHE A 148 -13.68 8.89 7.75
CA PHE A 148 -12.29 9.06 7.37
C PHE A 148 -11.44 8.08 8.17
N ALA A 149 -10.61 7.32 7.48
CA ALA A 149 -9.68 6.35 8.03
C ALA A 149 -8.30 6.61 7.43
N PHE A 150 -7.50 7.43 8.13
CA PHE A 150 -6.17 7.81 7.67
C PHE A 150 -5.12 7.09 8.49
N SER A 151 -4.28 6.32 7.82
CA SER A 151 -3.31 5.40 8.43
C SER A 151 -1.87 5.90 8.30
N TYR A 152 -0.98 5.31 9.07
CA TYR A 152 0.46 5.43 8.97
C TYR A 152 1.09 4.10 8.53
N ASP A 153 2.33 4.17 8.00
CA ASP A 153 3.17 3.01 7.66
C ASP A 153 2.52 2.01 6.69
N GLU A 154 1.81 2.54 5.71
CA GLU A 154 1.32 1.72 4.58
C GLU A 154 2.49 1.23 3.76
N GLU A 155 3.39 2.12 3.35
CA GLU A 155 4.53 1.93 2.44
C GLU A 155 5.57 0.91 2.94
N VAL A 156 5.56 0.66 4.24
CA VAL A 156 6.48 -0.29 4.88
C VAL A 156 5.81 -1.60 5.31
N GLY A 157 4.49 -1.75 5.09
CA GLY A 157 3.77 -3.01 5.33
C GLY A 157 2.35 -2.91 5.85
N CYS A 158 1.67 -1.79 5.64
CA CYS A 158 0.30 -1.52 6.08
C CYS A 158 0.12 -1.78 7.59
N PHE A 159 1.04 -1.27 8.42
CA PHE A 159 1.00 -1.57 9.86
C PHE A 159 -0.11 -0.80 10.58
N GLY A 160 -0.24 0.50 10.31
CA GLY A 160 -1.17 1.37 11.02
C GLY A 160 -2.64 0.99 10.85
N VAL A 161 -3.05 0.60 9.65
CA VAL A 161 -4.44 0.28 9.34
C VAL A 161 -4.99 -0.89 10.17
N ARG A 162 -4.14 -1.82 10.61
CA ARG A 162 -4.56 -2.97 11.44
C ARG A 162 -5.05 -2.49 12.80
N GLU A 163 -4.31 -1.60 13.41
CA GLU A 163 -4.66 -0.99 14.70
C GLU A 163 -5.90 -0.08 14.56
N LEU A 164 -5.98 0.67 13.46
CA LEU A 164 -7.15 1.49 13.14
C LEU A 164 -8.42 0.64 13.01
N ILE A 165 -8.38 -0.48 12.30
CA ILE A 165 -9.51 -1.40 12.17
C ILE A 165 -9.89 -2.02 13.51
N ALA A 166 -8.90 -2.35 14.35
CA ALA A 166 -9.16 -2.88 15.70
C ALA A 166 -9.88 -1.83 16.57
N ASP A 167 -9.42 -0.57 16.58
CA ASP A 167 -10.06 0.54 17.28
C ASP A 167 -11.49 0.83 16.77
N MET A 168 -11.70 0.77 15.44
CA MET A 168 -13.04 0.92 14.85
C MET A 168 -13.99 -0.18 15.32
N LYS A 169 -13.53 -1.43 15.39
CA LYS A 169 -14.34 -2.57 15.89
C LYS A 169 -14.69 -2.41 17.36
N GLU A 170 -13.72 -1.99 18.18
CA GLU A 170 -13.93 -1.69 19.61
C GLU A 170 -14.91 -0.55 19.81
N ALA A 171 -14.89 0.46 18.96
CA ALA A 171 -15.83 1.57 18.94
C ALA A 171 -17.22 1.18 18.42
N GLY A 172 -17.43 -0.06 17.98
CA GLY A 172 -18.70 -0.55 17.46
C GLY A 172 -19.06 -0.02 16.07
N VAL A 173 -18.10 0.52 15.32
CA VAL A 173 -18.32 1.03 13.96
C VAL A 173 -18.58 -0.15 13.00
N LYS A 174 -19.66 -0.06 12.23
CA LYS A 174 -20.10 -1.10 11.27
C LYS A 174 -20.18 -0.48 9.87
N PRO A 175 -19.07 -0.31 9.17
CA PRO A 175 -19.08 0.23 7.82
C PRO A 175 -19.70 -0.78 6.84
N VAL A 176 -20.45 -0.27 5.87
CA VAL A 176 -21.06 -1.08 4.81
C VAL A 176 -20.21 -1.13 3.55
N ALA A 177 -19.23 -0.23 3.44
CA ALA A 177 -18.29 -0.15 2.33
C ALA A 177 -16.99 0.55 2.76
N CYS A 178 -15.89 0.25 2.06
CA CYS A 178 -14.63 0.95 2.14
C CYS A 178 -14.14 1.29 0.72
N ILE A 179 -13.72 2.52 0.52
CA ILE A 179 -13.06 3.00 -0.69
C ILE A 179 -11.65 3.38 -0.29
N VAL A 180 -10.66 2.63 -0.78
CA VAL A 180 -9.23 2.90 -0.59
C VAL A 180 -8.76 3.77 -1.76
N GLY A 181 -8.22 4.94 -1.45
CA GLY A 181 -7.99 6.01 -2.42
C GLY A 181 -6.69 5.94 -3.20
N GLU A 182 -6.11 4.76 -3.38
CA GLU A 182 -4.90 4.54 -4.16
C GLU A 182 -5.02 4.94 -5.64
N PRO A 183 -3.90 5.31 -6.30
CA PRO A 183 -3.91 5.88 -7.65
C PRO A 183 -4.29 4.86 -8.72
N THR A 184 -5.56 4.85 -9.11
CA THR A 184 -6.13 3.97 -10.13
C THR A 184 -6.69 4.72 -11.34
N ASN A 185 -6.32 6.00 -11.54
CA ASN A 185 -6.93 6.88 -12.53
C ASN A 185 -8.46 7.01 -12.37
N MET A 186 -8.97 6.90 -11.15
CA MET A 186 -10.39 6.84 -10.82
C MET A 186 -11.14 5.65 -11.44
N VAL A 187 -10.43 4.61 -11.95
CA VAL A 187 -11.05 3.36 -12.38
C VAL A 187 -11.12 2.41 -11.18
N PRO A 188 -12.29 1.88 -10.81
CA PRO A 188 -12.42 0.98 -9.67
C PRO A 188 -11.58 -0.29 -9.86
N ALA A 189 -10.60 -0.53 -8.99
CA ALA A 189 -9.81 -1.75 -8.98
C ALA A 189 -10.43 -2.76 -8.00
N ILE A 190 -10.63 -4.00 -8.48
CA ILE A 190 -11.33 -5.07 -7.77
C ILE A 190 -10.39 -6.19 -7.31
N ALA A 191 -9.12 -6.13 -7.66
CA ALA A 191 -8.14 -7.09 -7.16
C ALA A 191 -6.74 -6.47 -7.11
N HIS A 192 -5.95 -6.93 -6.13
CA HIS A 192 -4.51 -6.74 -6.11
C HIS A 192 -3.79 -7.97 -5.59
N LYS A 193 -2.50 -8.09 -5.96
CA LYS A 193 -1.65 -9.17 -5.42
C LYS A 193 -1.34 -8.94 -3.95
N GLY A 194 -1.15 -10.02 -3.20
CA GLY A 194 -0.59 -9.95 -1.86
C GLY A 194 0.91 -9.61 -1.89
N VAL A 195 1.41 -9.08 -0.79
CA VAL A 195 2.82 -8.76 -0.60
C VAL A 195 3.27 -9.36 0.72
N TYR A 196 4.13 -10.36 0.64
CA TYR A 196 4.68 -11.02 1.82
C TYR A 196 6.19 -11.01 1.75
N ARG A 197 6.84 -10.47 2.79
CA ARG A 197 8.29 -10.32 2.86
C ARG A 197 8.82 -10.94 4.13
N TRP A 198 9.92 -11.68 3.99
CA TRP A 198 10.64 -12.26 5.11
C TRP A 198 12.14 -12.00 4.99
N ARG A 199 12.75 -11.95 6.16
CA ARG A 199 14.20 -12.04 6.33
C ARG A 199 14.52 -13.46 6.76
N CYS A 200 15.38 -14.14 6.02
CA CYS A 200 15.93 -15.44 6.37
C CYS A 200 17.34 -15.23 6.94
N CYS A 201 17.57 -15.66 8.16
CA CYS A 201 18.87 -15.62 8.81
C CYS A 201 19.42 -17.04 8.95
N VAL A 202 20.63 -17.25 8.50
CA VAL A 202 21.34 -18.53 8.58
C VAL A 202 22.54 -18.37 9.49
N ARG A 203 22.57 -19.20 10.56
CA ARG A 203 23.71 -19.32 11.45
C ARG A 203 24.40 -20.65 11.20
N GLY A 204 25.66 -20.59 10.83
CA GLY A 204 26.55 -21.73 10.64
C GLY A 204 27.56 -21.84 11.78
N LYS A 205 28.74 -22.39 11.43
CA LYS A 205 29.90 -22.52 12.30
C LYS A 205 31.14 -22.08 11.55
N GLU A 206 31.80 -21.04 12.04
CA GLU A 206 33.04 -20.54 11.47
C GLU A 206 34.21 -21.50 11.65
N ALA A 207 35.16 -21.47 10.72
CA ALA A 207 36.43 -22.16 10.78
C ALA A 207 37.41 -21.54 9.78
N HIS A 208 38.67 -21.92 9.86
CA HIS A 208 39.62 -21.65 8.77
C HIS A 208 39.13 -22.39 7.51
N SER A 209 39.24 -21.77 6.35
CA SER A 209 38.72 -22.33 5.07
C SER A 209 39.29 -23.73 4.72
N SER A 210 40.48 -24.08 5.21
CA SER A 210 41.05 -25.46 5.06
C SER A 210 40.32 -26.51 5.92
N LEU A 211 39.46 -26.11 6.87
CA LEU A 211 38.73 -26.99 7.77
C LEU A 211 37.23 -27.03 7.46
N THR A 212 36.83 -26.71 6.25
CA THR A 212 35.42 -26.68 5.79
C THR A 212 34.59 -27.89 6.23
N PRO A 213 35.05 -29.16 6.18
CA PRO A 213 34.26 -30.29 6.63
C PRO A 213 33.90 -30.32 8.12
N GLN A 214 34.60 -29.54 8.97
CA GLN A 214 34.35 -29.41 10.41
C GLN A 214 33.50 -28.19 10.78
N SER A 215 33.02 -27.48 9.76
CA SER A 215 32.28 -26.23 9.85
C SER A 215 30.91 -26.32 9.17
N VAL A 216 30.15 -25.27 9.28
CA VAL A 216 28.87 -25.07 8.54
C VAL A 216 28.91 -23.71 7.87
N ASN A 217 29.03 -23.69 6.56
CA ASN A 217 29.11 -22.46 5.79
C ASN A 217 27.71 -21.83 5.65
N ALA A 218 27.49 -20.71 6.32
CA ALA A 218 26.19 -20.03 6.31
C ALA A 218 25.79 -19.53 4.92
N ILE A 219 26.76 -19.05 4.11
CA ILE A 219 26.49 -18.60 2.72
C ILE A 219 26.00 -19.76 1.85
N GLU A 220 26.63 -20.95 1.94
CA GLU A 220 26.20 -22.09 1.16
C GLU A 220 24.78 -22.56 1.53
N MET A 221 24.45 -22.51 2.82
CA MET A 221 23.10 -22.87 3.27
C MET A 221 22.07 -21.81 2.84
N ALA A 222 22.41 -20.52 2.97
CA ALA A 222 21.56 -19.43 2.49
C ALA A 222 21.36 -19.50 0.95
N ALA A 223 22.42 -19.82 0.19
CA ALA A 223 22.30 -19.99 -1.27
C ALA A 223 21.33 -21.13 -1.66
N ARG A 224 21.31 -22.24 -0.88
CA ARG A 224 20.32 -23.30 -1.08
C ARG A 224 18.89 -22.85 -0.80
N MET A 225 18.70 -22.01 0.22
CA MET A 225 17.39 -21.39 0.50
C MET A 225 16.95 -20.46 -0.64
N VAL A 226 17.89 -19.64 -1.17
CA VAL A 226 17.63 -18.79 -2.35
C VAL A 226 17.26 -19.66 -3.56
N GLY A 227 17.95 -20.78 -3.77
CA GLY A 227 17.61 -21.78 -4.80
C GLY A 227 16.17 -22.28 -4.65
N LYS A 228 15.73 -22.63 -3.41
CA LYS A 228 14.35 -23.05 -3.15
C LYS A 228 13.33 -21.95 -3.52
N VAL A 229 13.59 -20.69 -3.16
CA VAL A 229 12.72 -19.57 -3.54
C VAL A 229 12.65 -19.41 -5.06
N ARG A 230 13.79 -19.57 -5.76
CA ARG A 230 13.84 -19.51 -7.22
C ARG A 230 13.07 -20.67 -7.88
N ASP A 231 13.24 -21.90 -7.38
CA ASP A 231 12.49 -23.07 -7.87
C ASP A 231 10.97 -22.86 -7.74
N MET A 232 10.51 -22.22 -6.64
CA MET A 232 9.12 -21.88 -6.46
C MET A 232 8.66 -20.84 -7.47
N ALA A 233 9.45 -19.77 -7.70
CA ALA A 233 9.14 -18.76 -8.71
C ALA A 233 8.97 -19.35 -10.10
N GLU A 234 9.87 -20.27 -10.50
CA GLU A 234 9.76 -21.00 -11.77
C GLU A 234 8.54 -21.93 -11.80
N GLY A 235 8.20 -22.54 -10.66
CA GLY A 235 6.99 -23.35 -10.53
C GLY A 235 5.72 -22.53 -10.75
N PHE A 236 5.63 -21.33 -10.19
CA PHE A 236 4.50 -20.42 -10.40
C PHE A 236 4.38 -20.02 -11.88
N GLU A 237 5.49 -19.63 -12.49
CA GLU A 237 5.51 -19.28 -13.91
C GLU A 237 5.10 -20.44 -14.82
N LYS A 238 5.50 -21.68 -14.52
CA LYS A 238 5.26 -22.85 -15.37
C LYS A 238 3.88 -23.46 -15.19
N SER A 239 3.34 -23.47 -13.96
CA SER A 239 2.20 -24.34 -13.62
C SER A 239 1.07 -23.69 -12.86
N GLU A 240 1.21 -22.46 -12.31
CA GLU A 240 0.12 -21.80 -11.62
C GLU A 240 -0.96 -21.38 -12.64
N PRO A 241 -2.27 -21.60 -12.33
CA PRO A 241 -3.35 -21.10 -13.17
C PRO A 241 -3.25 -19.60 -13.38
N ARG A 242 -3.38 -19.15 -14.63
CA ARG A 242 -3.29 -17.73 -14.98
C ARG A 242 -4.52 -16.97 -14.47
N TYR A 243 -4.26 -15.80 -13.93
CA TYR A 243 -5.30 -14.84 -13.58
C TYR A 243 -5.22 -13.66 -14.55
N GLU A 244 -6.06 -13.71 -15.59
CA GLU A 244 -6.07 -12.71 -16.64
C GLU A 244 -6.42 -11.32 -16.10
N GLY A 245 -5.76 -10.30 -16.63
CA GLY A 245 -5.92 -8.90 -16.25
C GLY A 245 -4.80 -8.34 -15.37
N PHE A 246 -3.95 -9.19 -14.78
CA PHE A 246 -2.68 -8.73 -14.22
C PHE A 246 -1.59 -8.74 -15.31
N ASP A 247 -0.69 -7.74 -15.31
CA ASP A 247 0.46 -7.68 -16.24
C ASP A 247 1.31 -8.95 -16.14
N VAL A 248 1.51 -9.47 -14.93
CA VAL A 248 2.09 -10.79 -14.67
C VAL A 248 0.98 -11.68 -14.10
N PRO A 249 0.38 -12.60 -14.90
CA PRO A 249 -0.85 -13.31 -14.53
C PRO A 249 -0.60 -14.53 -13.63
N PHE A 250 0.48 -14.57 -12.88
CA PHE A 250 0.85 -15.60 -11.92
C PHE A 250 1.56 -15.00 -10.70
N SER A 251 1.68 -15.77 -9.63
CA SER A 251 2.43 -15.36 -8.43
C SER A 251 3.92 -15.28 -8.74
N THR A 252 4.62 -14.37 -8.09
CA THR A 252 6.06 -14.23 -8.25
C THR A 252 6.77 -14.36 -6.90
N ALA A 253 8.03 -14.78 -6.95
CA ALA A 253 8.93 -14.79 -5.82
C ALA A 253 10.28 -14.21 -6.22
N SER A 254 10.88 -13.39 -5.36
CA SER A 254 12.18 -12.78 -5.62
C SER A 254 13.00 -12.64 -4.35
N VAL A 255 14.33 -12.63 -4.52
CA VAL A 255 15.30 -12.30 -3.47
C VAL A 255 15.91 -10.95 -3.81
N GLY A 256 15.67 -9.95 -2.95
CA GLY A 256 16.10 -8.57 -3.21
C GLY A 256 17.41 -8.19 -2.53
N GLN A 257 17.78 -8.86 -1.44
CA GLN A 257 18.99 -8.56 -0.66
C GLN A 257 19.65 -9.84 -0.18
N PHE A 258 20.99 -9.86 -0.16
CA PHE A 258 21.79 -10.96 0.37
C PHE A 258 23.08 -10.42 1.00
N HIS A 259 23.37 -10.84 2.23
CA HIS A 259 24.58 -10.46 2.96
C HIS A 259 25.20 -11.67 3.64
N GLY A 260 26.53 -11.76 3.71
CA GLY A 260 27.23 -12.83 4.42
C GLY A 260 28.71 -12.83 4.19
N GLY A 261 29.45 -13.48 5.12
CA GLY A 261 30.90 -13.58 5.07
C GLY A 261 31.62 -12.33 5.53
N ILE A 262 32.91 -12.52 5.88
CA ILE A 262 33.81 -11.45 6.33
C ILE A 262 35.17 -11.46 5.61
N ALA A 263 35.65 -12.63 5.17
CA ALA A 263 36.93 -12.81 4.47
C ALA A 263 36.96 -14.14 3.71
N ASP A 264 37.76 -14.23 2.65
CA ASP A 264 37.84 -15.39 1.74
C ASP A 264 38.36 -16.66 2.43
N ASN A 265 39.23 -16.51 3.44
CA ASN A 265 39.86 -17.61 4.15
C ASN A 265 39.14 -17.98 5.49
N VAL A 266 37.96 -17.46 5.72
CA VAL A 266 37.10 -17.77 6.87
C VAL A 266 35.79 -18.35 6.39
N VAL A 267 35.43 -19.56 6.88
CA VAL A 267 34.11 -20.12 6.61
C VAL A 267 33.04 -19.21 7.27
N PRO A 268 32.08 -18.68 6.51
CA PRO A 268 31.08 -17.75 7.02
C PRO A 268 30.21 -18.38 8.11
N ARG A 269 30.12 -17.71 9.28
CA ARG A 269 29.21 -18.11 10.35
C ARG A 269 27.80 -17.62 10.15
N ASP A 270 27.67 -16.39 9.64
CA ASP A 270 26.36 -15.74 9.50
C ASP A 270 26.14 -15.33 8.04
N ALA A 271 24.91 -15.55 7.57
CA ALA A 271 24.41 -15.01 6.31
C ALA A 271 22.92 -14.70 6.44
N GLU A 272 22.46 -13.73 5.69
CA GLU A 272 21.05 -13.38 5.65
C GLU A 272 20.63 -12.94 4.24
N PHE A 273 19.35 -13.11 3.94
CA PHE A 273 18.73 -12.57 2.73
C PHE A 273 17.28 -12.19 2.97
N ARG A 274 16.78 -11.28 2.14
CA ARG A 274 15.36 -10.91 2.14
C ARG A 274 14.71 -11.38 0.85
N TYR A 275 13.52 -11.95 0.96
CA TYR A 275 12.72 -12.41 -0.17
C TYR A 275 11.27 -12.01 0.00
N GLU A 276 10.56 -11.95 -1.12
CA GLU A 276 9.14 -11.66 -1.14
C GLU A 276 8.37 -12.62 -2.04
N PHE A 277 7.09 -12.79 -1.71
CA PHE A 277 6.07 -13.33 -2.59
C PHE A 277 5.07 -12.23 -2.97
N ARG A 278 4.72 -12.19 -4.25
CA ARG A 278 3.60 -11.42 -4.79
C ARG A 278 2.55 -12.42 -5.26
N ASN A 279 1.71 -12.91 -4.35
CA ASN A 279 0.75 -13.96 -4.67
C ASN A 279 -0.50 -13.42 -5.36
N LEU A 280 -1.05 -14.22 -6.27
CA LEU A 280 -2.39 -13.98 -6.81
C LEU A 280 -3.45 -14.04 -5.70
N PRO A 281 -4.64 -13.39 -5.88
CA PRO A 281 -5.75 -13.52 -4.94
C PRO A 281 -6.26 -14.95 -4.75
N THR A 282 -5.99 -15.83 -5.70
CA THR A 282 -6.37 -17.25 -5.68
C THR A 282 -5.33 -18.15 -5.02
N ALA A 283 -4.17 -17.60 -4.62
CA ALA A 283 -3.04 -18.34 -4.08
C ALA A 283 -2.79 -17.99 -2.60
N ASP A 284 -2.41 -19.00 -1.81
CA ASP A 284 -2.15 -18.87 -0.38
C ASP A 284 -0.65 -18.66 -0.12
N ALA A 285 -0.26 -17.41 0.16
CA ALA A 285 1.12 -17.05 0.47
C ALA A 285 1.65 -17.74 1.75
N LEU A 286 0.80 -18.01 2.74
CA LEU A 286 1.22 -18.70 3.95
C LEU A 286 1.49 -20.19 3.68
N ALA A 287 0.77 -20.80 2.75
CA ALA A 287 1.08 -22.15 2.27
C ALA A 287 2.43 -22.18 1.51
N MET A 288 2.70 -21.15 0.68
CA MET A 288 4.02 -20.99 0.04
C MET A 288 5.14 -20.85 1.07
N GLN A 289 4.94 -20.06 2.12
CA GLN A 289 5.91 -19.90 3.20
C GLN A 289 6.15 -21.21 3.95
N LYS A 290 5.12 -22.04 4.17
CA LYS A 290 5.28 -23.37 4.79
C LYS A 290 6.21 -24.29 4.00
N GLU A 291 6.22 -24.20 2.66
CA GLU A 291 7.17 -24.95 1.85
C GLU A 291 8.62 -24.50 2.06
N VAL A 292 8.84 -23.17 2.20
CA VAL A 292 10.17 -22.61 2.50
C VAL A 292 10.62 -23.09 3.88
N LEU A 293 9.75 -23.02 4.89
CA LEU A 293 10.03 -23.49 6.25
C LEU A 293 10.36 -24.99 6.27
N ALA A 294 9.59 -25.83 5.59
CA ALA A 294 9.84 -27.26 5.52
C ALA A 294 11.18 -27.60 4.84
N TYR A 295 11.60 -26.80 3.88
CA TYR A 295 12.93 -26.95 3.25
C TYR A 295 14.03 -26.51 4.21
N ALA A 296 13.85 -25.42 4.94
CA ALA A 296 14.78 -24.95 5.97
C ALA A 296 14.99 -26.00 7.07
N ASP A 297 13.93 -26.65 7.53
CA ASP A 297 14.01 -27.73 8.55
C ASP A 297 14.88 -28.89 8.08
N LYS A 298 14.76 -29.28 6.82
CA LYS A 298 15.62 -30.34 6.22
C LYS A 298 17.10 -29.94 6.19
N LEU A 299 17.38 -28.68 5.81
CA LEU A 299 18.77 -28.18 5.80
C LEU A 299 19.32 -28.10 7.21
N GLN A 300 18.55 -27.55 8.15
CA GLN A 300 18.94 -27.38 9.55
C GLN A 300 19.26 -28.73 10.23
N ALA A 301 18.53 -29.79 9.91
CA ALA A 301 18.81 -31.12 10.42
C ALA A 301 20.21 -31.64 10.04
N GLY A 302 20.68 -31.29 8.82
CA GLY A 302 22.05 -31.57 8.37
C GLY A 302 23.09 -30.69 9.07
N MET A 303 22.82 -29.41 9.21
CA MET A 303 23.71 -28.43 9.85
C MET A 303 23.98 -28.78 11.33
N LYS A 304 22.95 -29.17 12.06
CA LYS A 304 23.03 -29.53 13.48
C LYS A 304 23.86 -30.78 13.78
N LYS A 305 24.08 -31.65 12.80
CA LYS A 305 24.99 -32.78 12.93
C LYS A 305 26.46 -32.36 13.07
N VAL A 306 26.83 -31.21 12.49
CA VAL A 306 28.19 -30.65 12.53
C VAL A 306 28.31 -29.59 13.62
N ALA A 307 27.28 -28.80 13.81
CA ALA A 307 27.22 -27.71 14.78
C ALA A 307 25.81 -27.62 15.41
N PRO A 308 25.65 -28.02 16.69
CA PRO A 308 24.35 -28.05 17.37
C PRO A 308 23.61 -26.69 17.36
N ASP A 309 24.37 -25.58 17.41
CA ASP A 309 23.83 -24.20 17.43
C ASP A 309 23.56 -23.63 16.02
N ALA A 310 23.90 -24.39 14.97
CA ALA A 310 23.62 -23.95 13.61
C ALA A 310 22.12 -24.07 13.29
N GLY A 311 21.61 -23.12 12.51
CA GLY A 311 20.19 -23.09 12.19
C GLY A 311 19.79 -22.07 11.16
N VAL A 312 18.51 -22.14 10.80
CA VAL A 312 17.83 -21.18 9.92
C VAL A 312 16.65 -20.60 10.67
N SER A 313 16.53 -19.29 10.70
CA SER A 313 15.41 -18.58 11.32
C SER A 313 14.81 -17.56 10.36
N PHE A 314 13.56 -17.19 10.61
CA PHE A 314 12.82 -16.25 9.77
C PHE A 314 12.23 -15.15 10.62
N GLU A 315 12.24 -13.95 10.05
CA GLU A 315 11.58 -12.77 10.57
C GLU A 315 10.58 -12.29 9.53
N THR A 316 9.33 -12.09 9.93
CA THR A 316 8.33 -11.48 9.05
C THR A 316 8.57 -9.98 8.99
N ILE A 317 8.75 -9.46 7.78
CA ILE A 317 8.92 -8.02 7.53
C ILE A 317 7.56 -7.39 7.25
N CYS A 318 6.77 -8.01 6.37
CA CYS A 318 5.45 -7.50 6.03
C CYS A 318 4.53 -8.63 5.54
N GLU A 319 3.23 -8.49 5.81
CA GLU A 319 2.18 -9.40 5.36
C GLU A 319 0.97 -8.58 4.91
N ILE A 320 0.86 -8.31 3.63
CA ILE A 320 -0.28 -7.62 3.02
C ILE A 320 -1.09 -8.67 2.27
N PRO A 321 -2.30 -9.04 2.76
CA PRO A 321 -3.15 -10.01 2.07
C PRO A 321 -3.51 -9.54 0.67
N SER A 322 -3.60 -10.46 -0.27
CA SER A 322 -4.19 -10.17 -1.57
C SER A 322 -5.65 -9.73 -1.43
N PHE A 323 -6.10 -8.97 -2.39
CA PHE A 323 -7.47 -8.43 -2.43
C PHE A 323 -8.22 -8.98 -3.64
N LEU A 324 -9.47 -9.37 -3.40
CA LEU A 324 -10.41 -9.76 -4.46
C LEU A 324 -11.83 -9.34 -4.10
N ALA A 325 -12.41 -8.53 -4.94
CA ALA A 325 -13.82 -8.15 -4.96
C ALA A 325 -14.46 -8.58 -6.29
N SER A 326 -15.73 -8.33 -6.44
CA SER A 326 -16.47 -8.60 -7.67
C SER A 326 -16.94 -7.28 -8.30
N ALA A 327 -16.97 -7.22 -9.63
CA ALA A 327 -17.63 -6.13 -10.34
C ALA A 327 -19.14 -6.02 -9.99
N ARG A 328 -19.72 -7.07 -9.41
CA ARG A 328 -21.11 -7.09 -8.95
C ARG A 328 -21.30 -6.66 -7.50
N ASP A 329 -20.23 -6.49 -6.74
CA ASP A 329 -20.33 -6.06 -5.35
C ASP A 329 -20.92 -4.65 -5.28
N PRO A 330 -21.82 -4.35 -4.33
CA PRO A 330 -22.45 -3.03 -4.21
C PRO A 330 -21.44 -1.90 -4.12
N VAL A 331 -20.34 -2.05 -3.37
CA VAL A 331 -19.29 -1.03 -3.26
C VAL A 331 -18.59 -0.78 -4.60
N THR A 332 -18.39 -1.82 -5.43
CA THR A 332 -17.78 -1.68 -6.76
C THR A 332 -18.71 -0.93 -7.69
N ARG A 333 -20.01 -1.28 -7.72
CA ARG A 333 -21.01 -0.55 -8.51
C ARG A 333 -21.16 0.89 -8.06
N LEU A 334 -21.11 1.15 -6.75
CA LEU A 334 -21.09 2.51 -6.23
C LEU A 334 -19.88 3.27 -6.79
N ALA A 335 -18.67 2.71 -6.70
CA ALA A 335 -17.45 3.35 -7.21
C ALA A 335 -17.51 3.59 -8.72
N GLN A 336 -18.02 2.63 -9.52
CA GLN A 336 -18.25 2.79 -10.95
C GLN A 336 -19.21 3.95 -11.25
N ARG A 337 -20.33 4.02 -10.56
CA ARG A 337 -21.33 5.08 -10.73
C ARG A 337 -20.76 6.45 -10.39
N LEU A 338 -19.99 6.55 -9.30
CA LEU A 338 -19.41 7.81 -8.82
C LEU A 338 -18.24 8.28 -9.69
N SER A 339 -17.41 7.38 -10.18
CA SER A 339 -16.26 7.69 -11.05
C SER A 339 -16.65 7.89 -12.52
N GLY A 340 -17.85 7.44 -12.91
CA GLY A 340 -18.29 7.45 -14.31
C GLY A 340 -17.66 6.35 -15.17
N HIS A 341 -16.95 5.39 -14.57
CA HIS A 341 -16.34 4.26 -15.27
C HIS A 341 -17.19 2.99 -15.16
N ASN A 342 -17.56 2.40 -16.30
CA ASN A 342 -18.32 1.14 -16.33
C ASN A 342 -17.41 -0.12 -16.26
N SER A 343 -16.10 0.06 -16.40
CA SER A 343 -15.09 -1.00 -16.31
C SER A 343 -14.50 -1.10 -14.91
N THR A 344 -13.82 -2.19 -14.65
CA THR A 344 -12.96 -2.40 -13.48
C THR A 344 -11.55 -2.74 -13.94
N THR A 345 -10.58 -2.56 -13.05
CA THR A 345 -9.19 -2.90 -13.30
C THR A 345 -8.64 -3.80 -12.19
N LEU A 346 -7.45 -4.35 -12.42
CA LEU A 346 -6.65 -5.06 -11.44
C LEU A 346 -5.33 -4.31 -11.27
N VAL A 347 -4.77 -4.30 -10.08
CA VAL A 347 -3.49 -3.64 -9.81
C VAL A 347 -2.48 -4.64 -9.24
N ALA A 348 -1.21 -4.52 -9.64
CA ALA A 348 -0.17 -5.47 -9.22
C ALA A 348 0.43 -5.13 -7.84
N PHE A 349 0.29 -3.89 -7.39
CA PHE A 349 0.77 -3.43 -6.08
C PHE A 349 -0.21 -3.82 -4.97
N GLY A 350 0.31 -4.01 -3.74
CA GLY A 350 -0.52 -4.28 -2.57
C GLY A 350 -1.06 -2.97 -2.00
N THR A 351 -2.21 -3.02 -1.35
CA THR A 351 -2.85 -1.87 -0.69
C THR A 351 -3.51 -2.31 0.63
N GLU A 352 -4.01 -1.38 1.40
CA GLU A 352 -4.81 -1.67 2.60
C GLU A 352 -6.13 -2.41 2.31
N ALA A 353 -6.58 -2.47 1.04
CA ALA A 353 -7.86 -3.09 0.67
C ALA A 353 -7.94 -4.57 1.07
N GLY A 354 -6.83 -5.30 0.97
CA GLY A 354 -6.75 -6.69 1.42
C GLY A 354 -7.00 -6.86 2.92
N ILE A 355 -6.56 -5.90 3.72
CA ILE A 355 -6.72 -5.90 5.18
C ILE A 355 -8.16 -5.54 5.56
N PHE A 356 -8.75 -4.51 4.95
CA PHE A 356 -10.18 -4.19 5.14
C PHE A 356 -11.09 -5.35 4.73
N LYS A 357 -10.81 -5.97 3.58
CA LYS A 357 -11.57 -7.14 3.11
C LYS A 357 -11.44 -8.32 4.07
N SER A 358 -10.25 -8.60 4.58
CA SER A 358 -10.00 -9.65 5.58
C SER A 358 -10.72 -9.38 6.90
N ALA A 359 -10.97 -8.11 7.22
CA ALA A 359 -11.76 -7.69 8.37
C ALA A 359 -13.28 -7.81 8.15
N GLY A 360 -13.72 -8.26 6.96
CA GLY A 360 -15.12 -8.44 6.59
C GLY A 360 -15.81 -7.18 6.05
N ILE A 361 -15.04 -6.16 5.67
CA ILE A 361 -15.58 -4.89 5.14
C ILE A 361 -15.58 -4.97 3.60
N PRO A 362 -16.74 -4.81 2.93
CA PRO A 362 -16.81 -4.71 1.48
C PRO A 362 -15.92 -3.55 0.97
N THR A 363 -14.97 -3.84 0.09
CA THR A 363 -13.92 -2.87 -0.26
C THR A 363 -13.73 -2.78 -1.76
N VAL A 364 -13.35 -1.60 -2.24
CA VAL A 364 -12.90 -1.31 -3.60
C VAL A 364 -11.73 -0.32 -3.53
N VAL A 365 -10.82 -0.38 -4.49
CA VAL A 365 -9.73 0.62 -4.61
C VAL A 365 -10.10 1.59 -5.72
N CYS A 366 -10.12 2.90 -5.43
CA CYS A 366 -10.45 3.92 -6.41
C CYS A 366 -9.94 5.30 -5.96
N GLY A 367 -8.96 5.83 -6.64
CA GLY A 367 -8.41 7.15 -6.34
C GLY A 367 -7.76 7.83 -7.54
N PRO A 368 -7.42 9.13 -7.40
CA PRO A 368 -6.87 9.95 -8.46
C PRO A 368 -5.39 9.64 -8.72
N GLY A 369 -4.93 9.88 -9.95
CA GLY A 369 -3.55 9.65 -10.35
C GLY A 369 -3.28 8.22 -10.77
N SER A 370 -2.05 7.95 -11.15
CA SER A 370 -1.60 6.65 -11.63
C SER A 370 -0.40 6.16 -10.83
N ILE A 371 -0.35 4.86 -10.58
CA ILE A 371 0.79 4.20 -9.93
C ILE A 371 2.09 4.35 -10.73
N THR A 372 2.02 4.66 -12.02
CA THR A 372 3.21 4.87 -12.84
C THR A 372 4.00 6.12 -12.47
N GLN A 373 3.36 7.09 -11.80
CA GLN A 373 4.00 8.29 -11.26
C GLN A 373 4.47 8.11 -9.80
N ALA A 374 3.86 7.17 -9.07
CA ALA A 374 4.22 6.89 -7.68
C ALA A 374 5.65 6.34 -7.59
N HIS A 375 6.35 6.65 -6.49
CA HIS A 375 7.71 6.19 -6.19
C HIS A 375 8.79 6.66 -7.18
N GLN A 376 8.42 7.43 -8.22
CA GLN A 376 9.35 8.02 -9.19
C GLN A 376 9.79 9.43 -8.77
N PRO A 377 10.96 9.93 -9.25
CA PRO A 377 11.23 11.36 -9.18
C PRO A 377 10.19 12.14 -9.97
N ASP A 378 9.97 13.38 -9.59
CA ASP A 378 8.97 14.27 -10.17
C ASP A 378 7.54 13.68 -10.17
N GLU A 379 7.20 12.93 -9.10
CA GLU A 379 5.84 12.43 -8.88
C GLU A 379 4.82 13.55 -9.02
N TYR A 380 3.74 13.27 -9.74
CA TYR A 380 2.66 14.22 -9.98
C TYR A 380 1.29 13.56 -10.04
N VAL A 381 0.26 14.38 -9.85
CA VAL A 381 -1.11 14.07 -10.22
C VAL A 381 -1.70 15.23 -11.07
N THR A 382 -2.45 14.92 -12.10
CA THR A 382 -3.08 15.96 -12.93
C THR A 382 -4.24 16.62 -12.19
N LEU A 383 -4.43 17.94 -12.38
CA LEU A 383 -5.59 18.63 -11.77
C LEU A 383 -6.92 18.08 -12.29
N GLU A 384 -6.94 17.48 -13.48
CA GLU A 384 -8.11 16.78 -14.01
C GLU A 384 -8.46 15.56 -13.14
N GLN A 385 -7.47 14.74 -12.77
CA GLN A 385 -7.68 13.58 -11.87
C GLN A 385 -8.19 14.02 -10.49
N LEU A 386 -7.65 15.10 -9.95
CA LEU A 386 -8.14 15.68 -8.69
C LEU A 386 -9.58 16.18 -8.82
N ALA A 387 -9.91 16.84 -9.93
CA ALA A 387 -11.28 17.30 -10.20
C ALA A 387 -12.28 16.11 -10.32
N ARG A 388 -11.87 15.02 -10.99
CA ARG A 388 -12.67 13.79 -11.06
C ARG A 388 -12.88 13.17 -9.65
N CYS A 389 -11.84 13.16 -8.83
CA CYS A 389 -11.95 12.70 -7.45
C CYS A 389 -12.90 13.61 -6.62
N GLU A 390 -12.84 14.93 -6.81
CA GLU A 390 -13.78 15.84 -6.12
C GLU A 390 -15.23 15.61 -6.58
N VAL A 391 -15.46 15.35 -7.86
CA VAL A 391 -16.80 14.96 -8.37
C VAL A 391 -17.28 13.66 -7.73
N PHE A 392 -16.38 12.68 -7.60
CA PHE A 392 -16.66 11.43 -6.91
C PHE A 392 -17.10 11.68 -5.45
N MET A 393 -16.39 12.53 -4.69
CA MET A 393 -16.74 12.89 -3.31
C MET A 393 -18.11 13.61 -3.23
N ARG A 394 -18.38 14.52 -4.19
CA ARG A 394 -19.70 15.19 -4.28
C ARG A 394 -20.82 14.19 -4.54
N GLY A 395 -20.59 13.23 -5.44
CA GLY A 395 -21.54 12.16 -5.72
C GLY A 395 -21.77 11.24 -4.52
N LEU A 396 -20.70 10.93 -3.76
CA LEU A 396 -20.78 10.14 -2.53
C LEU A 396 -21.69 10.81 -1.50
N ALA A 397 -21.59 12.13 -1.33
CA ALA A 397 -22.45 12.88 -0.42
C ALA A 397 -23.95 12.87 -0.83
N LEU A 398 -24.25 12.61 -2.08
CA LEU A 398 -25.63 12.52 -2.60
C LEU A 398 -26.15 11.08 -2.69
N THR A 399 -25.33 10.09 -2.35
CA THR A 399 -25.66 8.66 -2.46
C THR A 399 -26.84 8.31 -1.54
N LYS A 400 -27.87 7.70 -2.10
CA LYS A 400 -29.06 7.23 -1.35
C LYS A 400 -29.04 5.72 -1.15
N THR A 401 -28.37 4.95 -2.03
CA THR A 401 -28.20 3.50 -1.96
C THR A 401 -26.78 3.12 -2.39
N ILE A 402 -26.27 1.98 -1.93
CA ILE A 402 -25.01 1.42 -2.40
C ILE A 402 -25.19 0.35 -3.47
N ASP A 403 -26.45 -0.02 -3.77
CA ASP A 403 -26.81 -1.00 -4.79
C ASP A 403 -26.73 -0.43 -6.21
#